data_02bcd5b616e7f9232218e8f9410f3d11
#
_entry.id   02bcd5b616e7f9232218e8f9410f3d11
#
_cell.length_a   1.000
_cell.length_b   1.000
_cell.length_c   1.000
_cell.angle_alpha   90.00
_cell.angle_beta   90.00
_cell.angle_gamma   90.00
#
_symmetry.space_group_name_H-M   'P 1'
#
loop_
_entity.id
_entity.type
_entity.pdbx_description
1 polymer ?
#
loop_
_entity_poly.entity_id
_entity_poly.type
_entity_poly.pdbx_seq_one_letter_code
_entity_poly.pdbx_strand_id
1 'polypeptide(L)'
;LTYFLRGEAQIGPKVRLWFVVSVILHSLYLVLLGVHLDHLPVGNLFQVLTSFAWLLVVVYLYLELRLKEMTMGVFLLPIVLLFHIVSTLLLNLDQPLATVLSDMLFEVHVAFIISAYAAFTISFITSTMYLLLSHEMHSKELGIFFQRLPSLEFFESISNQSINIGFVLIAIGFILGLEMGLELWEGQWYTEPKLLSVIAALVIYLIHIVTRRSMGWRGKRAAIISIIGFTWLFTSMTIVNLFFTRFHKFQ
;
A
#
# COMPACT_ATOMS: atom_id res chain seq x y z
N LEU A 1 16.75 4.41 -11.89
CA LEU A 1 17.93 4.77 -11.10
C LEU A 1 18.80 5.79 -11.84
N THR A 2 19.18 5.56 -13.09
CA THR A 2 20.02 6.47 -13.92
C THR A 2 19.39 7.87 -14.04
N TYR A 3 18.07 7.94 -14.29
CA TYR A 3 17.32 9.19 -14.30
C TYR A 3 17.49 9.99 -12.98
N PHE A 4 17.35 9.31 -11.84
CA PHE A 4 17.49 9.95 -10.53
C PHE A 4 18.94 10.36 -10.21
N LEU A 5 19.91 9.45 -10.40
CA LEU A 5 21.30 9.70 -10.03
C LEU A 5 22.00 10.72 -10.96
N ARG A 6 21.79 10.60 -12.27
CA ARG A 6 22.49 11.44 -13.27
C ARG A 6 21.69 12.67 -13.72
N GLY A 7 20.37 12.71 -13.46
CA GLY A 7 19.49 13.80 -13.90
C GLY A 7 19.31 13.89 -15.41
N GLU A 8 19.41 12.76 -16.11
CA GLU A 8 19.27 12.70 -17.56
C GLU A 8 17.81 12.81 -17.99
N ALA A 9 17.30 14.04 -18.10
CA ALA A 9 15.91 14.32 -18.47
C ALA A 9 15.49 13.67 -19.81
N GLN A 10 16.44 13.45 -20.72
CA GLN A 10 16.18 12.84 -22.02
C GLN A 10 15.71 11.38 -21.96
N ILE A 11 16.02 10.68 -20.87
CA ILE A 11 15.61 9.27 -20.64
C ILE A 11 14.17 9.20 -20.14
N GLY A 12 13.66 10.25 -19.48
CA GLY A 12 12.35 10.29 -18.86
C GLY A 12 11.19 9.79 -19.74
N PRO A 13 11.00 10.30 -20.97
CA PRO A 13 9.92 9.85 -21.85
C PRO A 13 9.98 8.36 -22.22
N LYS A 14 11.20 7.81 -22.44
CA LYS A 14 11.39 6.38 -22.73
C LYS A 14 11.06 5.52 -21.52
N VAL A 15 11.51 5.91 -20.33
CA VAL A 15 11.20 5.21 -19.07
C VAL A 15 9.69 5.21 -18.83
N ARG A 16 9.03 6.34 -19.01
CA ARG A 16 7.56 6.43 -18.88
C ARG A 16 6.83 5.53 -19.88
N LEU A 17 7.26 5.51 -21.13
CA LEU A 17 6.64 4.64 -22.15
C LEU A 17 6.70 3.17 -21.71
N TRP A 18 7.88 2.67 -21.34
CA TRP A 18 8.05 1.29 -20.88
C TRP A 18 7.26 1.00 -19.59
N PHE A 19 7.18 1.98 -18.69
CA PHE A 19 6.39 1.85 -17.49
C PHE A 19 4.90 1.72 -17.79
N VAL A 20 4.35 2.57 -18.68
CA VAL A 20 2.95 2.49 -19.13
C VAL A 20 2.67 1.15 -19.82
N VAL A 21 3.56 0.68 -20.69
CA VAL A 21 3.43 -0.64 -21.31
C VAL A 21 3.38 -1.75 -20.25
N SER A 22 4.25 -1.69 -19.24
CA SER A 22 4.25 -2.67 -18.15
C SER A 22 2.94 -2.65 -17.36
N VAL A 23 2.38 -1.47 -17.07
CA VAL A 23 1.07 -1.34 -16.39
C VAL A 23 -0.05 -1.94 -17.24
N ILE A 24 -0.07 -1.68 -18.54
CA ILE A 24 -1.07 -2.24 -19.47
C ILE A 24 -0.97 -3.78 -19.48
N LEU A 25 0.23 -4.32 -19.62
CA LEU A 25 0.44 -5.78 -19.63
C LEU A 25 0.03 -6.42 -18.30
N HIS A 26 0.35 -5.80 -17.17
CA HIS A 26 -0.06 -6.30 -15.86
C HIS A 26 -1.58 -6.21 -15.67
N SER A 27 -2.22 -5.14 -16.16
CA SER A 27 -3.69 -5.02 -16.14
C SER A 27 -4.34 -6.12 -16.98
N LEU A 28 -3.83 -6.36 -18.18
CA LEU A 28 -4.30 -7.45 -19.04
C LEU A 28 -4.13 -8.82 -18.36
N TYR A 29 -2.97 -9.05 -17.75
CA TYR A 29 -2.71 -10.28 -17.00
C TYR A 29 -3.75 -10.49 -15.88
N LEU A 30 -4.05 -9.46 -15.06
CA LEU A 30 -5.04 -9.57 -13.98
C LEU A 30 -6.46 -9.83 -14.51
N VAL A 31 -6.85 -9.20 -15.63
CA VAL A 31 -8.13 -9.45 -16.26
C VAL A 31 -8.22 -10.90 -16.75
N LEU A 32 -7.20 -11.40 -17.43
CA LEU A 32 -7.16 -12.79 -17.90
C LEU A 32 -7.14 -13.78 -16.74
N LEU A 33 -6.42 -13.47 -15.68
CA LEU A 33 -6.40 -14.25 -14.45
C LEU A 33 -7.78 -14.30 -13.80
N GLY A 34 -8.47 -13.18 -13.66
CA GLY A 34 -9.83 -13.11 -13.11
C GLY A 34 -10.84 -13.91 -13.95
N VAL A 35 -10.74 -13.81 -15.27
CA VAL A 35 -11.59 -14.61 -16.19
C VAL A 35 -11.31 -16.09 -16.04
N HIS A 36 -10.03 -16.50 -15.88
CA HIS A 36 -9.64 -17.90 -15.70
C HIS A 36 -10.12 -18.48 -14.37
N LEU A 37 -10.10 -17.66 -13.31
CA LEU A 37 -10.47 -18.07 -11.95
C LEU A 37 -11.98 -17.97 -11.68
N ASP A 38 -12.74 -17.25 -12.53
CA ASP A 38 -14.15 -16.89 -12.34
C ASP A 38 -14.41 -16.05 -11.06
N HIS A 39 -13.38 -15.33 -10.59
CA HIS A 39 -13.45 -14.40 -9.44
C HIS A 39 -12.33 -13.35 -9.49
N LEU A 40 -12.44 -12.30 -8.65
CA LEU A 40 -11.35 -11.33 -8.52
C LEU A 40 -10.06 -12.01 -7.99
N PRO A 41 -8.88 -11.64 -8.51
CA PRO A 41 -7.61 -12.26 -8.12
C PRO A 41 -7.16 -11.78 -6.72
N VAL A 42 -7.91 -12.17 -5.69
CA VAL A 42 -7.71 -11.81 -4.27
C VAL A 42 -7.91 -13.00 -3.31
N GLY A 43 -8.12 -14.21 -3.84
CA GLY A 43 -8.49 -15.40 -3.06
C GLY A 43 -7.33 -16.08 -2.33
N ASN A 44 -6.08 -15.85 -2.74
CA ASN A 44 -4.90 -16.42 -2.07
C ASN A 44 -3.74 -15.41 -2.02
N LEU A 45 -2.66 -15.77 -1.32
CA LEU A 45 -1.54 -14.85 -1.11
C LEU A 45 -0.88 -14.40 -2.43
N PHE A 46 -0.72 -15.31 -3.41
CA PHE A 46 -0.23 -14.98 -4.74
C PHE A 46 -1.10 -13.92 -5.41
N GLN A 47 -2.42 -14.13 -5.43
CA GLN A 47 -3.38 -13.23 -6.06
C GLN A 47 -3.42 -11.87 -5.36
N VAL A 48 -3.42 -11.86 -4.02
CA VAL A 48 -3.38 -10.62 -3.22
C VAL A 48 -2.11 -9.82 -3.50
N LEU A 49 -0.94 -10.47 -3.53
CA LEU A 49 0.34 -9.78 -3.74
C LEU A 49 0.46 -9.22 -5.17
N THR A 50 0.02 -9.96 -6.19
CA THR A 50 0.05 -9.45 -7.57
C THR A 50 -0.94 -8.29 -7.77
N SER A 51 -2.16 -8.39 -7.21
CA SER A 51 -3.15 -7.30 -7.25
C SER A 51 -2.69 -6.06 -6.48
N PHE A 52 -2.03 -6.25 -5.34
CA PHE A 52 -1.42 -5.18 -4.56
C PHE A 52 -0.28 -4.47 -5.32
N ALA A 53 0.62 -5.24 -5.93
CA ALA A 53 1.69 -4.69 -6.77
C ALA A 53 1.11 -3.88 -7.93
N TRP A 54 0.06 -4.37 -8.59
CA TRP A 54 -0.65 -3.64 -9.64
C TRP A 54 -1.29 -2.35 -9.13
N LEU A 55 -1.97 -2.36 -7.99
CA LEU A 55 -2.53 -1.14 -7.39
C LEU A 55 -1.47 -0.09 -7.12
N LEU A 56 -0.32 -0.49 -6.59
CA LEU A 56 0.80 0.43 -6.33
C LEU A 56 1.29 1.10 -7.62
N VAL A 57 1.47 0.34 -8.72
CA VAL A 57 1.95 0.92 -9.97
C VAL A 57 0.89 1.79 -10.65
N VAL A 58 -0.40 1.44 -10.57
CA VAL A 58 -1.50 2.25 -11.11
C VAL A 58 -1.61 3.59 -10.36
N VAL A 59 -1.59 3.55 -9.02
CA VAL A 59 -1.62 4.78 -8.20
C VAL A 59 -0.37 5.63 -8.46
N TYR A 60 0.81 5.01 -8.56
CA TYR A 60 2.02 5.75 -8.88
C TYR A 60 1.96 6.38 -10.27
N LEU A 61 1.50 5.65 -11.30
CA LEU A 61 1.34 6.20 -12.65
C LEU A 61 0.39 7.40 -12.65
N TYR A 62 -0.73 7.30 -11.94
CA TYR A 62 -1.65 8.42 -11.76
C TYR A 62 -0.97 9.64 -11.13
N LEU A 63 -0.20 9.44 -10.04
CA LEU A 63 0.54 10.50 -9.37
C LEU A 63 1.61 11.10 -10.29
N GLU A 64 2.39 10.28 -11.00
CA GLU A 64 3.42 10.72 -11.94
C GLU A 64 2.82 11.59 -13.06
N LEU A 65 1.71 11.15 -13.66
CA LEU A 65 1.05 11.89 -14.74
C LEU A 65 0.44 13.21 -14.25
N ARG A 66 -0.18 13.20 -13.07
CA ARG A 66 -0.83 14.37 -12.47
C ARG A 66 0.17 15.40 -11.98
N LEU A 67 1.22 14.96 -11.32
CA LEU A 67 2.20 15.82 -10.65
C LEU A 67 3.42 16.11 -11.53
N LYS A 68 3.57 15.38 -12.65
CA LYS A 68 4.72 15.45 -13.57
C LYS A 68 6.06 15.18 -12.87
N GLU A 69 6.04 14.32 -11.83
CA GLU A 69 7.18 14.04 -10.97
C GLU A 69 7.51 12.53 -10.98
N MET A 70 8.72 12.19 -11.43
CA MET A 70 9.16 10.79 -11.62
C MET A 70 10.08 10.27 -10.49
N THR A 71 10.55 11.15 -9.60
CA THR A 71 11.57 10.78 -8.62
C THR A 71 11.08 9.78 -7.57
N MET A 72 9.78 9.79 -7.27
CA MET A 72 9.17 8.83 -6.34
C MET A 72 9.30 7.37 -6.82
N GLY A 73 9.36 7.15 -8.14
CA GLY A 73 9.49 5.81 -8.72
C GLY A 73 10.72 5.05 -8.26
N VAL A 74 11.82 5.75 -7.96
CA VAL A 74 13.06 5.12 -7.48
C VAL A 74 12.86 4.41 -6.14
N PHE A 75 11.95 4.89 -5.31
CA PHE A 75 11.65 4.33 -3.99
C PHE A 75 10.50 3.32 -4.05
N LEU A 76 9.51 3.58 -4.90
CA LEU A 76 8.32 2.74 -5.00
C LEU A 76 8.55 1.49 -5.85
N LEU A 77 9.20 1.60 -7.02
CA LEU A 77 9.34 0.47 -7.94
C LEU A 77 10.14 -0.73 -7.38
N PRO A 78 11.18 -0.56 -6.53
CA PRO A 78 11.81 -1.70 -5.86
C PRO A 78 10.85 -2.48 -4.95
N ILE A 79 9.94 -1.78 -4.26
CA ILE A 79 8.91 -2.39 -3.40
C ILE A 79 7.92 -3.18 -4.25
N VAL A 80 7.44 -2.58 -5.34
CA VAL A 80 6.56 -3.25 -6.31
C VAL A 80 7.21 -4.50 -6.89
N LEU A 81 8.48 -4.40 -7.30
CA LEU A 81 9.24 -5.52 -7.84
C LEU A 81 9.38 -6.65 -6.82
N LEU A 82 9.67 -6.31 -5.55
CA LEU A 82 9.73 -7.30 -4.47
C LEU A 82 8.40 -8.06 -4.32
N PHE A 83 7.28 -7.35 -4.24
CA PHE A 83 5.96 -7.98 -4.13
C PHE A 83 5.64 -8.84 -5.35
N HIS A 84 5.98 -8.37 -6.54
CA HIS A 84 5.74 -9.11 -7.78
C HIS A 84 6.60 -10.39 -7.86
N ILE A 85 7.87 -10.33 -7.45
CA ILE A 85 8.74 -11.51 -7.37
C ILE A 85 8.19 -12.52 -6.35
N VAL A 86 7.85 -12.07 -5.15
CA VAL A 86 7.29 -12.95 -4.11
C VAL A 86 5.98 -13.56 -4.58
N SER A 87 5.08 -12.79 -5.19
CA SER A 87 3.86 -13.29 -5.80
C SER A 87 4.15 -14.41 -6.82
N THR A 88 5.10 -14.18 -7.74
CA THR A 88 5.45 -15.15 -8.78
C THR A 88 6.03 -16.45 -8.18
N LEU A 89 6.80 -16.36 -7.10
CA LEU A 89 7.32 -17.56 -6.39
C LEU A 89 6.23 -18.36 -5.68
N LEU A 90 5.11 -17.72 -5.34
CA LEU A 90 3.96 -18.32 -4.68
C LEU A 90 2.86 -18.72 -5.68
N LEU A 91 3.14 -18.66 -6.99
CA LEU A 91 2.17 -18.95 -8.04
C LEU A 91 1.62 -20.37 -7.88
N ASN A 92 0.32 -20.45 -7.59
CA ASN A 92 -0.44 -21.68 -7.55
C ASN A 92 -1.84 -21.41 -8.12
N LEU A 93 -2.11 -21.95 -9.31
CA LEU A 93 -3.37 -21.79 -10.02
C LEU A 93 -4.40 -22.90 -9.68
N ASP A 94 -3.92 -24.00 -9.14
CA ASP A 94 -4.75 -25.20 -8.88
C ASP A 94 -5.29 -25.24 -7.43
N GLN A 95 -5.02 -24.22 -6.63
CA GLN A 95 -5.46 -24.17 -5.25
C GLN A 95 -6.98 -23.92 -5.18
N PRO A 96 -7.78 -24.90 -4.70
CA PRO A 96 -9.22 -24.70 -4.58
C PRO A 96 -9.50 -23.57 -3.56
N LEU A 97 -10.36 -22.64 -3.94
CA LEU A 97 -10.86 -21.64 -3.02
C LEU A 97 -11.75 -22.28 -1.97
N ALA A 98 -11.54 -21.94 -0.70
CA ALA A 98 -12.51 -22.23 0.33
C ALA A 98 -13.84 -21.53 0.00
N THR A 99 -14.97 -22.17 0.27
CA THR A 99 -16.30 -21.66 -0.09
C THR A 99 -16.58 -20.25 0.43
N VAL A 100 -16.01 -19.89 1.59
CA VAL A 100 -16.11 -18.54 2.16
C VAL A 100 -15.37 -17.50 1.33
N LEU A 101 -14.32 -17.88 0.60
CA LEU A 101 -13.49 -16.98 -0.21
C LEU A 101 -14.08 -16.73 -1.61
N SER A 102 -15.12 -17.48 -2.00
CA SER A 102 -15.85 -17.28 -3.27
C SER A 102 -17.06 -16.35 -3.14
N ASP A 103 -17.28 -15.77 -1.95
CA ASP A 103 -18.35 -14.81 -1.73
C ASP A 103 -17.93 -13.42 -2.26
N MET A 104 -18.80 -12.77 -3.02
CA MET A 104 -18.60 -11.41 -3.51
C MET A 104 -18.32 -10.42 -2.39
N LEU A 105 -18.90 -10.58 -1.21
CA LEU A 105 -18.66 -9.71 -0.06
C LEU A 105 -17.21 -9.83 0.42
N PHE A 106 -16.65 -11.04 0.42
CA PHE A 106 -15.24 -11.27 0.73
C PHE A 106 -14.31 -10.58 -0.29
N GLU A 107 -14.59 -10.73 -1.59
CA GLU A 107 -13.79 -10.12 -2.64
C GLU A 107 -13.76 -8.59 -2.51
N VAL A 108 -14.92 -7.98 -2.27
CA VAL A 108 -15.06 -6.53 -2.06
C VAL A 108 -14.34 -6.09 -0.78
N HIS A 109 -14.48 -6.84 0.32
CA HIS A 109 -13.73 -6.60 1.55
C HIS A 109 -12.22 -6.56 1.30
N VAL A 110 -11.68 -7.61 0.65
CA VAL A 110 -10.24 -7.69 0.37
C VAL A 110 -9.80 -6.57 -0.58
N ALA A 111 -10.59 -6.23 -1.60
CA ALA A 111 -10.28 -5.14 -2.52
C ALA A 111 -10.16 -3.79 -1.78
N PHE A 112 -11.04 -3.48 -0.83
CA PHE A 112 -10.92 -2.29 0.02
C PHE A 112 -9.66 -2.32 0.91
N ILE A 113 -9.37 -3.47 1.52
CA ILE A 113 -8.19 -3.64 2.38
C ILE A 113 -6.91 -3.45 1.58
N ILE A 114 -6.72 -4.12 0.44
CA ILE A 114 -5.50 -3.96 -0.37
C ILE A 114 -5.34 -2.55 -0.93
N SER A 115 -6.44 -1.88 -1.26
CA SER A 115 -6.45 -0.48 -1.70
C SER A 115 -6.02 0.47 -0.57
N ALA A 116 -6.47 0.22 0.66
CA ALA A 116 -6.02 0.96 1.84
C ALA A 116 -4.52 0.77 2.09
N TYR A 117 -4.03 -0.47 2.02
CA TYR A 117 -2.60 -0.78 2.16
C TYR A 117 -1.77 -0.09 1.07
N ALA A 118 -2.25 -0.02 -0.16
CA ALA A 118 -1.57 0.72 -1.23
C ALA A 118 -1.47 2.22 -0.91
N ALA A 119 -2.55 2.84 -0.43
CA ALA A 119 -2.54 4.23 -0.01
C ALA A 119 -1.57 4.48 1.16
N PHE A 120 -1.57 3.60 2.18
CA PHE A 120 -0.63 3.72 3.30
C PHE A 120 0.83 3.47 2.90
N THR A 121 1.08 2.60 1.91
CA THR A 121 2.43 2.41 1.33
C THR A 121 2.93 3.70 0.68
N ILE A 122 2.09 4.38 -0.10
CA ILE A 122 2.43 5.69 -0.70
C ILE A 122 2.73 6.72 0.41
N SER A 123 1.90 6.75 1.46
CA SER A 123 2.13 7.64 2.60
C SER A 123 3.45 7.33 3.32
N PHE A 124 3.78 6.06 3.53
CA PHE A 124 5.04 5.62 4.13
C PHE A 124 6.24 6.07 3.30
N ILE A 125 6.22 5.83 1.98
CA ILE A 125 7.31 6.22 1.07
C ILE A 125 7.49 7.74 1.09
N THR A 126 6.43 8.51 0.93
CA THR A 126 6.49 9.97 0.90
C THR A 126 6.91 10.55 2.25
N SER A 127 6.49 9.96 3.36
CA SER A 127 6.94 10.34 4.71
C SER A 127 8.42 10.03 4.93
N THR A 128 8.91 8.91 4.41
CA THR A 128 10.33 8.55 4.46
C THR A 128 11.17 9.53 3.62
N MET A 129 10.72 9.85 2.40
CA MET A 129 11.38 10.86 1.55
C MET A 129 11.38 12.24 2.21
N TYR A 130 10.28 12.62 2.87
CA TYR A 130 10.21 13.83 3.67
C TYR A 130 11.32 13.87 4.75
N LEU A 131 11.46 12.79 5.52
CA LEU A 131 12.47 12.75 6.60
C LEU A 131 13.90 12.78 6.06
N LEU A 132 14.19 12.06 4.97
CA LEU A 132 15.51 12.06 4.32
C LEU A 132 15.88 13.47 3.83
N LEU A 133 14.97 14.11 3.09
CA LEU A 133 15.18 15.48 2.60
C LEU A 133 15.30 16.48 3.74
N SER A 134 14.46 16.38 4.77
CA SER A 134 14.51 17.23 5.96
C SER A 134 15.83 17.09 6.71
N HIS A 135 16.38 15.88 6.77
CA HIS A 135 17.67 15.61 7.40
C HIS A 135 18.82 16.31 6.66
N GLU A 136 18.92 16.16 5.32
CA GLU A 136 19.94 16.86 4.52
C GLU A 136 19.86 18.38 4.65
N MET A 137 18.65 18.95 4.65
CA MET A 137 18.45 20.40 4.83
C MET A 137 18.91 20.90 6.19
N HIS A 138 18.75 20.11 7.26
CA HIS A 138 19.18 20.49 8.61
C HIS A 138 20.69 20.33 8.82
N SER A 139 21.31 19.31 8.20
CA SER A 139 22.75 19.07 8.28
C SER A 139 23.57 20.08 7.47
N LYS A 140 22.90 20.90 6.63
CA LYS A 140 23.54 21.82 5.66
C LYS A 140 24.44 21.11 4.65
N GLU A 141 24.38 19.79 4.57
CA GLU A 141 25.03 18.99 3.55
C GLU A 141 24.01 18.76 2.43
N LEU A 142 24.07 19.60 1.38
CA LEU A 142 23.16 19.52 0.24
C LEU A 142 23.48 18.31 -0.63
N GLY A 143 23.02 17.14 -0.19
CA GLY A 143 23.22 15.86 -0.84
C GLY A 143 22.30 15.62 -2.05
N ILE A 144 22.20 14.36 -2.46
CA ILE A 144 21.47 13.97 -3.67
C ILE A 144 19.94 14.14 -3.48
N PHE A 145 19.44 13.98 -2.26
CA PHE A 145 18.00 14.16 -2.00
C PHE A 145 17.59 15.61 -2.17
N PHE A 146 18.36 16.56 -1.63
CA PHE A 146 18.12 17.97 -1.81
C PHE A 146 18.14 18.39 -3.29
N GLN A 147 19.08 17.84 -4.07
CA GLN A 147 19.22 18.20 -5.49
C GLN A 147 18.15 17.59 -6.40
N ARG A 148 17.55 16.45 -6.01
CA ARG A 148 16.74 15.63 -6.90
C ARG A 148 15.30 15.47 -6.45
N LEU A 149 15.00 15.65 -5.17
CA LEU A 149 13.65 15.49 -4.66
C LEU A 149 12.83 16.77 -4.74
N PRO A 150 11.51 16.68 -4.91
CA PRO A 150 10.57 17.76 -4.74
C PRO A 150 10.63 18.39 -3.33
N SER A 151 9.85 19.45 -3.12
CA SER A 151 9.80 20.15 -1.84
C SER A 151 9.24 19.28 -0.71
N LEU A 152 9.59 19.62 0.53
CA LEU A 152 9.03 19.00 1.73
C LEU A 152 7.50 19.07 1.77
N GLU A 153 6.93 20.20 1.34
CA GLU A 153 5.48 20.40 1.28
C GLU A 153 4.80 19.43 0.30
N PHE A 154 5.45 19.14 -0.82
CA PHE A 154 4.98 18.16 -1.79
C PHE A 154 4.80 16.79 -1.13
N PHE A 155 5.83 16.27 -0.45
CA PHE A 155 5.76 14.98 0.22
C PHE A 155 4.75 14.96 1.35
N GLU A 156 4.70 16.02 2.16
CA GLU A 156 3.73 16.16 3.24
C GLU A 156 2.29 16.13 2.72
N SER A 157 2.03 16.83 1.60
CA SER A 157 0.71 16.88 0.97
C SER A 157 0.25 15.50 0.48
N ILE A 158 1.12 14.77 -0.25
CA ILE A 158 0.80 13.43 -0.76
C ILE A 158 0.60 12.45 0.38
N SER A 159 1.51 12.45 1.37
CA SER A 159 1.38 11.58 2.55
C SER A 159 0.03 11.78 3.23
N ASN A 160 -0.35 13.03 3.50
CA ASN A 160 -1.62 13.32 4.16
C ASN A 160 -2.86 12.93 3.32
N GLN A 161 -2.84 13.17 2.02
CA GLN A 161 -3.94 12.76 1.14
C GLN A 161 -4.06 11.22 1.12
N SER A 162 -2.94 10.52 1.02
CA SER A 162 -2.89 9.06 1.03
C SER A 162 -3.41 8.48 2.35
N ILE A 163 -3.07 9.09 3.50
CA ILE A 163 -3.61 8.67 4.81
C ILE A 163 -5.13 8.85 4.86
N ASN A 164 -5.65 10.00 4.42
CA ASN A 164 -7.09 10.23 4.45
C ASN A 164 -7.85 9.21 3.57
N ILE A 165 -7.35 8.94 2.37
CA ILE A 165 -7.93 7.94 1.46
C ILE A 165 -7.81 6.53 2.09
N GLY A 166 -6.62 6.16 2.55
CA GLY A 166 -6.37 4.85 3.16
C GLY A 166 -7.23 4.62 4.41
N PHE A 167 -7.44 5.66 5.24
CA PHE A 167 -8.29 5.58 6.41
C PHE A 167 -9.75 5.28 6.07
N VAL A 168 -10.31 5.94 5.06
CA VAL A 168 -11.67 5.66 4.59
C VAL A 168 -11.79 4.25 4.04
N LEU A 169 -10.84 3.85 3.20
CA LEU A 169 -10.85 2.51 2.58
C LEU A 169 -10.71 1.39 3.63
N ILE A 170 -9.79 1.53 4.61
CA ILE A 170 -9.63 0.51 5.65
C ILE A 170 -10.83 0.47 6.58
N ALA A 171 -11.48 1.60 6.85
CA ALA A 171 -12.69 1.65 7.66
C ALA A 171 -13.86 0.92 6.97
N ILE A 172 -14.06 1.13 5.67
CA ILE A 172 -15.06 0.40 4.88
C ILE A 172 -14.71 -1.10 4.87
N GLY A 173 -13.48 -1.44 4.53
CA GLY A 173 -13.01 -2.83 4.54
C GLY A 173 -13.20 -3.48 5.92
N PHE A 174 -12.88 -2.76 7.01
CA PHE A 174 -13.06 -3.26 8.38
C PHE A 174 -14.53 -3.57 8.69
N ILE A 175 -15.48 -2.68 8.31
CA ILE A 175 -16.91 -2.90 8.52
C ILE A 175 -17.39 -4.14 7.78
N LEU A 176 -17.03 -4.29 6.49
CA LEU A 176 -17.38 -5.47 5.69
C LEU A 176 -16.78 -6.76 6.29
N GLY A 177 -15.52 -6.72 6.71
CA GLY A 177 -14.87 -7.87 7.34
C GLY A 177 -15.42 -8.21 8.72
N LEU A 178 -15.89 -7.22 9.47
CA LEU A 178 -16.54 -7.44 10.76
C LEU A 178 -17.90 -8.12 10.57
N GLU A 179 -18.71 -7.69 9.61
CA GLU A 179 -20.01 -8.29 9.28
C GLU A 179 -19.86 -9.79 8.99
N MET A 180 -18.92 -10.15 8.10
CA MET A 180 -18.61 -11.55 7.78
C MET A 180 -18.06 -12.31 8.99
N GLY A 181 -17.20 -11.68 9.77
CA GLY A 181 -16.55 -12.31 10.91
C GLY A 181 -17.48 -12.58 12.09
N LEU A 182 -18.52 -11.78 12.31
CA LEU A 182 -19.47 -11.97 13.39
C LEU A 182 -20.18 -13.32 13.29
N GLU A 183 -20.48 -13.78 12.08
CA GLU A 183 -21.06 -15.11 11.84
C GLU A 183 -20.06 -16.24 12.08
N LEU A 184 -18.79 -16.04 11.63
CA LEU A 184 -17.74 -17.04 11.73
C LEU A 184 -17.17 -17.23 13.13
N TRP A 185 -17.15 -16.16 13.94
CA TRP A 185 -16.51 -16.17 15.26
C TRP A 185 -17.48 -16.44 16.43
N GLU A 186 -18.75 -16.76 16.14
CA GLU A 186 -19.76 -17.05 17.17
C GLU A 186 -19.80 -16.00 18.31
N GLY A 187 -19.58 -14.73 17.97
CA GLY A 187 -19.52 -13.62 18.90
C GLY A 187 -18.19 -13.39 19.62
N GLN A 188 -17.15 -14.20 19.40
CA GLN A 188 -15.82 -14.04 20.02
C GLN A 188 -14.84 -13.22 19.17
N TRP A 189 -15.32 -12.27 18.37
CA TRP A 189 -14.51 -11.42 17.49
C TRP A 189 -13.39 -10.67 18.22
N TYR A 190 -13.57 -10.34 19.51
CA TYR A 190 -12.57 -9.63 20.33
C TYR A 190 -11.35 -10.49 20.68
N THR A 191 -11.36 -11.77 20.40
CA THR A 191 -10.21 -12.66 20.56
C THR A 191 -9.40 -12.86 19.28
N GLU A 192 -9.89 -12.33 18.14
CA GLU A 192 -9.21 -12.47 16.85
C GLU A 192 -8.07 -11.45 16.70
N PRO A 193 -6.79 -11.89 16.74
CA PRO A 193 -5.65 -10.98 16.74
C PRO A 193 -5.57 -10.08 15.50
N LYS A 194 -6.05 -10.57 14.35
CA LYS A 194 -6.06 -9.81 13.09
C LYS A 194 -7.00 -8.61 13.18
N LEU A 195 -8.18 -8.81 13.75
CA LEU A 195 -9.16 -7.73 13.94
C LEU A 195 -8.62 -6.67 14.89
N LEU A 196 -8.04 -7.10 16.04
CA LEU A 196 -7.44 -6.18 17.00
C LEU A 196 -6.28 -5.38 16.40
N SER A 197 -5.48 -5.98 15.52
CA SER A 197 -4.38 -5.29 14.85
C SER A 197 -4.86 -4.22 13.86
N VAL A 198 -5.98 -4.46 13.17
CA VAL A 198 -6.61 -3.47 12.29
C VAL A 198 -7.23 -2.33 13.09
N ILE A 199 -7.88 -2.62 14.24
CA ILE A 199 -8.39 -1.59 15.15
C ILE A 199 -7.24 -0.69 15.64
N ALA A 200 -6.11 -1.27 16.05
CA ALA A 200 -4.95 -0.49 16.47
C ALA A 200 -4.42 0.40 15.33
N ALA A 201 -4.38 -0.09 14.10
CA ALA A 201 -4.02 0.72 12.93
C ALA A 201 -5.00 1.87 12.69
N LEU A 202 -6.31 1.62 12.76
CA LEU A 202 -7.34 2.66 12.67
C LEU A 202 -7.13 3.74 13.72
N VAL A 203 -6.83 3.36 14.97
CA VAL A 203 -6.53 4.31 16.06
C VAL A 203 -5.29 5.15 15.75
N ILE A 204 -4.20 4.54 15.28
CA ILE A 204 -2.97 5.28 14.93
C ILE A 204 -3.24 6.31 13.83
N TYR A 205 -3.93 5.92 12.76
CA TYR A 205 -4.23 6.85 11.67
C TYR A 205 -5.29 7.89 12.05
N LEU A 206 -6.24 7.55 12.92
CA LEU A 206 -7.16 8.54 13.49
C LEU A 206 -6.41 9.58 14.33
N ILE A 207 -5.46 9.15 15.16
CA ILE A 207 -4.57 10.07 15.91
C ILE A 207 -3.83 10.99 14.93
N HIS A 208 -3.27 10.45 13.84
CA HIS A 208 -2.62 11.26 12.80
C HIS A 208 -3.56 12.34 12.24
N ILE A 209 -4.78 11.96 11.85
CA ILE A 209 -5.76 12.87 11.25
C ILE A 209 -6.19 13.96 12.26
N VAL A 210 -6.50 13.55 13.49
CA VAL A 210 -6.96 14.46 14.55
C VAL A 210 -5.85 15.43 14.96
N THR A 211 -4.65 14.95 15.23
CA THR A 211 -3.52 15.81 15.64
C THR A 211 -3.14 16.80 14.53
N ARG A 212 -3.22 16.39 13.27
CA ARG A 212 -2.99 17.27 12.14
C ARG A 212 -4.06 18.37 12.04
N ARG A 213 -5.34 18.04 12.22
CA ARG A 213 -6.45 18.99 12.08
C ARG A 213 -6.58 19.90 13.30
N SER A 214 -6.49 19.34 14.50
CA SER A 214 -6.80 20.07 15.76
C SER A 214 -5.57 20.68 16.42
N MET A 215 -4.39 20.04 16.30
CA MET A 215 -3.15 20.48 16.95
C MET A 215 -2.14 21.08 15.97
N GLY A 216 -2.45 21.09 14.66
CA GLY A 216 -1.54 21.62 13.64
C GLY A 216 -0.25 20.81 13.48
N TRP A 217 -0.23 19.54 13.88
CA TRP A 217 0.96 18.70 13.70
C TRP A 217 1.23 18.47 12.23
N ARG A 218 2.36 18.99 11.78
CA ARG A 218 2.81 18.92 10.39
C ARG A 218 4.27 18.50 10.33
N GLY A 219 4.76 18.28 9.13
CA GLY A 219 6.17 18.01 8.89
C GLY A 219 6.65 16.73 9.57
N LYS A 220 7.76 16.81 10.27
CA LYS A 220 8.43 15.64 10.89
C LYS A 220 7.52 14.82 11.81
N ARG A 221 6.67 15.49 12.62
CA ARG A 221 5.77 14.78 13.55
C ARG A 221 4.72 13.94 12.79
N ALA A 222 4.10 14.51 11.78
CA ALA A 222 3.13 13.82 10.94
C ALA A 222 3.79 12.65 10.17
N ALA A 223 4.98 12.86 9.61
CA ALA A 223 5.74 11.83 8.91
C ALA A 223 6.09 10.62 9.81
N ILE A 224 6.50 10.87 11.05
CA ILE A 224 6.80 9.80 12.01
C ILE A 224 5.56 8.96 12.32
N ILE A 225 4.40 9.59 12.58
CA ILE A 225 3.16 8.83 12.86
C ILE A 225 2.76 7.98 11.65
N SER A 226 2.89 8.51 10.43
CA SER A 226 2.64 7.76 9.20
C SER A 226 3.52 6.51 9.09
N ILE A 227 4.82 6.66 9.36
CA ILE A 227 5.78 5.55 9.33
C ILE A 227 5.44 4.51 10.41
N ILE A 228 5.12 4.94 11.63
CA ILE A 228 4.71 4.04 12.72
C ILE A 228 3.45 3.27 12.32
N GLY A 229 2.43 3.96 11.79
CA GLY A 229 1.18 3.34 11.37
C GLY A 229 1.38 2.27 10.29
N PHE A 230 2.18 2.57 9.28
CA PHE A 230 2.48 1.60 8.22
C PHE A 230 3.32 0.42 8.73
N THR A 231 4.35 0.69 9.55
CA THR A 231 5.18 -0.36 10.15
C THR A 231 4.33 -1.28 11.02
N TRP A 232 3.40 -0.73 11.81
CA TRP A 232 2.44 -1.51 12.56
C TRP A 232 1.59 -2.41 11.66
N LEU A 233 0.96 -1.85 10.62
CA LEU A 233 0.14 -2.61 9.68
C LEU A 233 0.93 -3.74 9.02
N PHE A 234 2.11 -3.44 8.49
CA PHE A 234 2.95 -4.43 7.79
C PHE A 234 3.41 -5.54 8.73
N THR A 235 3.90 -5.18 9.93
CA THR A 235 4.40 -6.13 10.91
C THR A 235 3.27 -6.98 11.47
N SER A 236 2.14 -6.37 11.82
CA SER A 236 0.99 -7.09 12.35
C SER A 236 0.39 -8.05 11.31
N MET A 237 0.26 -7.63 10.05
CA MET A 237 -0.20 -8.52 8.98
C MET A 237 0.72 -9.75 8.84
N THR A 238 2.04 -9.53 8.87
CA THR A 238 3.01 -10.62 8.73
C THR A 238 3.01 -11.55 9.95
N ILE A 239 3.17 -10.99 11.16
CA ILE A 239 3.27 -11.77 12.40
C ILE A 239 1.95 -12.46 12.73
N VAL A 240 0.84 -11.74 12.63
CA VAL A 240 -0.48 -12.29 12.98
C VAL A 240 -0.87 -13.40 12.00
N ASN A 241 -0.64 -13.22 10.70
CA ASN A 241 -0.91 -14.29 9.72
C ASN A 241 -0.03 -15.53 9.92
N LEU A 242 1.26 -15.35 10.27
CA LEU A 242 2.18 -16.48 10.43
C LEU A 242 1.98 -17.26 11.73
N PHE A 243 1.61 -16.58 12.83
CA PHE A 243 1.69 -17.18 14.18
C PHE A 243 0.35 -17.27 14.91
N PHE A 244 -0.62 -16.40 14.63
CA PHE A 244 -1.77 -16.21 15.51
C PHE A 244 -3.14 -16.43 14.87
N THR A 245 -3.26 -16.43 13.53
CA THR A 245 -4.58 -16.58 12.89
C THR A 245 -5.04 -18.03 12.86
N ARG A 246 -6.19 -18.31 13.50
CA ARG A 246 -6.85 -19.62 13.44
C ARG A 246 -7.76 -19.75 12.21
N PHE A 247 -8.39 -18.66 11.79
CA PHE A 247 -9.47 -18.63 10.79
C PHE A 247 -9.06 -18.10 9.40
N HIS A 248 -7.94 -17.39 9.28
CA HIS A 248 -7.46 -16.80 8.02
C HIS A 248 -6.18 -17.50 7.51
N LYS A 249 -6.09 -18.81 7.66
CA LYS A 249 -4.99 -19.53 7.01
C LYS A 249 -5.29 -19.59 5.51
N PHE A 250 -4.60 -18.79 4.73
CA PHE A 250 -4.43 -19.03 3.31
C PHE A 250 -3.55 -20.28 3.15
N GLN A 251 -4.15 -21.46 3.26
CA GLN A 251 -3.50 -22.74 2.93
C GLN A 251 -3.83 -23.08 1.50
#